data_8788b651992f5b4e4817ae45f350de17
#
_entry.id   8788b651992f5b4e4817ae45f350de17
#
_cell.length_a   1.000
_cell.length_b   1.000
_cell.length_c   1.000
_cell.angle_alpha   90.00
_cell.angle_beta   90.00
_cell.angle_gamma   90.00
#
_symmetry.space_group_name_H-M   'P 1'
#
loop_
_entity.id
_entity.type
_entity.pdbx_description
1 polymer ?
#
loop_
_entity_poly.entity_id
_entity_poly.type
_entity_poly.pdbx_seq_one_letter_code
_entity_poly.pdbx_strand_id
1 'polypeptide(L)'
;MAPVYDKPMIYYPLSTLMLAGIREVLVISSPRDIGGFEKLLGDGVKWGMKISYITQPKPEGLAQAFVLGADFIADDHVALVLGDNIFYGRGFQGILGSACLLETGATIFGYEVRDPERYGVVEFDGQKIKNIVEKPKKPASNYVNTGLWMFSPEVFGLLKDLKK
;
A
#
# COMPACT_ATOMS: atom_id res chain seq x y z
N MET A 1 -6.80 -8.07 16.17
CA MET A 1 -7.26 -7.37 14.94
C MET A 1 -8.34 -6.38 15.31
N ALA A 2 -8.20 -5.13 14.90
CA ALA A 2 -9.21 -4.11 15.16
C ALA A 2 -10.43 -4.32 14.23
N PRO A 3 -11.67 -4.30 14.75
CA PRO A 3 -12.86 -4.31 13.92
C PRO A 3 -13.19 -2.90 13.44
N VAL A 4 -13.73 -2.82 12.22
CA VAL A 4 -14.37 -1.61 11.71
C VAL A 4 -15.83 -1.97 11.43
N TYR A 5 -16.73 -1.46 12.27
CA TYR A 5 -18.13 -1.85 12.32
C TYR A 5 -18.27 -3.37 12.57
N ASP A 6 -18.71 -4.14 11.60
CA ASP A 6 -18.98 -5.59 11.68
C ASP A 6 -17.86 -6.48 11.09
N LYS A 7 -16.77 -5.88 10.60
CA LYS A 7 -15.71 -6.58 9.86
C LYS A 7 -14.32 -6.29 10.39
N PRO A 8 -13.40 -7.28 10.35
CA PRO A 8 -11.98 -7.03 10.55
C PRO A 8 -11.44 -5.99 9.57
N MET A 9 -10.65 -5.03 10.07
CA MET A 9 -10.10 -3.92 9.29
C MET A 9 -9.37 -4.38 8.02
N ILE A 10 -8.66 -5.51 8.07
CA ILE A 10 -7.90 -6.05 6.95
C ILE A 10 -8.76 -6.34 5.70
N TYR A 11 -10.06 -6.54 5.84
CA TYR A 11 -10.94 -6.80 4.69
C TYR A 11 -11.06 -5.58 3.76
N TYR A 12 -10.89 -4.36 4.28
CA TYR A 12 -10.97 -3.14 3.48
C TYR A 12 -9.79 -3.00 2.52
N PRO A 13 -8.51 -3.04 2.95
CA PRO A 13 -7.39 -3.02 2.01
C PRO A 13 -7.39 -4.25 1.08
N LEU A 14 -7.78 -5.45 1.55
CA LEU A 14 -7.95 -6.60 0.66
C LEU A 14 -9.00 -6.35 -0.42
N SER A 15 -10.14 -5.77 -0.07
CA SER A 15 -11.18 -5.43 -1.07
C SER A 15 -10.67 -4.41 -2.10
N THR A 16 -9.81 -3.47 -1.68
CA THR A 16 -9.16 -2.53 -2.59
C THR A 16 -8.27 -3.23 -3.61
N LEU A 17 -7.44 -4.19 -3.17
CA LEU A 17 -6.63 -5.00 -4.07
C LEU A 17 -7.49 -5.86 -5.01
N MET A 18 -8.57 -6.44 -4.50
CA MET A 18 -9.52 -7.21 -5.31
C MET A 18 -10.20 -6.36 -6.39
N LEU A 19 -10.59 -5.12 -6.07
CA LEU A 19 -11.14 -4.15 -7.02
C LEU A 19 -10.13 -3.75 -8.10
N ALA A 20 -8.84 -3.70 -7.76
CA ALA A 20 -7.74 -3.49 -8.70
C ALA A 20 -7.45 -4.73 -9.59
N GLY A 21 -8.14 -5.85 -9.37
CA GLY A 21 -7.87 -7.09 -10.10
C GLY A 21 -6.73 -7.93 -9.55
N ILE A 22 -6.08 -7.50 -8.47
CA ILE A 22 -4.95 -8.20 -7.85
C ILE A 22 -5.47 -9.44 -7.11
N ARG A 23 -4.82 -10.59 -7.33
CA ARG A 23 -5.22 -11.88 -6.77
C ARG A 23 -4.13 -12.57 -5.94
N GLU A 24 -2.87 -12.23 -6.15
CA GLU A 24 -1.76 -12.69 -5.31
C GLU A 24 -1.41 -11.62 -4.29
N VAL A 25 -1.42 -11.95 -3.01
CA VAL A 25 -1.22 -11.02 -1.91
C VAL A 25 -0.26 -11.58 -0.88
N LEU A 26 0.70 -10.76 -0.49
CA LEU A 26 1.58 -11.03 0.64
C LEU A 26 1.14 -10.19 1.83
N VAL A 27 0.76 -10.82 2.91
CA VAL A 27 0.47 -10.17 4.19
C VAL A 27 1.74 -10.13 5.03
N ILE A 28 2.20 -8.92 5.34
CA ILE A 28 3.37 -8.69 6.20
C ILE A 28 2.87 -8.15 7.53
N SER A 29 3.21 -8.81 8.62
CA SER A 29 2.75 -8.40 9.95
C SER A 29 3.74 -8.77 11.05
N SER A 30 3.49 -8.27 12.27
CA SER A 30 4.32 -8.58 13.43
C SER A 30 4.25 -10.07 13.80
N PRO A 31 5.28 -10.62 14.51
CA PRO A 31 5.24 -11.99 15.03
C PRO A 31 4.02 -12.26 15.90
N ARG A 32 3.54 -11.24 16.61
CA ARG A 32 2.37 -11.33 17.50
C ARG A 32 1.07 -11.51 16.74
N ASP A 33 0.92 -10.83 15.59
CA ASP A 33 -0.37 -10.68 14.93
C ASP A 33 -0.53 -11.56 13.70
N ILE A 34 0.58 -12.05 13.08
CA ILE A 34 0.57 -12.80 11.81
C ILE A 34 -0.32 -14.05 11.88
N GLY A 35 -0.24 -14.83 12.95
CA GLY A 35 -1.05 -16.04 13.12
C GLY A 35 -2.57 -15.76 13.23
N GLY A 36 -2.94 -14.54 13.63
CA GLY A 36 -4.34 -14.08 13.59
C GLY A 36 -4.82 -13.83 12.17
N PHE A 37 -3.97 -13.27 11.32
CA PHE A 37 -4.28 -13.09 9.90
C PHE A 37 -4.35 -14.44 9.16
N GLU A 38 -3.43 -15.35 9.41
CA GLU A 38 -3.46 -16.70 8.84
C GLU A 38 -4.75 -17.45 9.16
N LYS A 39 -5.20 -17.41 10.43
CA LYS A 39 -6.47 -18.03 10.83
C LYS A 39 -7.69 -17.39 10.17
N LEU A 40 -7.67 -16.07 9.97
CA LEU A 40 -8.80 -15.33 9.41
C LEU A 40 -8.89 -15.50 7.89
N LEU A 41 -7.77 -15.34 7.20
CA LEU A 41 -7.72 -15.24 5.75
C LEU A 41 -7.43 -16.59 5.08
N GLY A 42 -6.74 -17.50 5.76
CA GLY A 42 -6.28 -18.77 5.19
C GLY A 42 -5.37 -18.56 3.99
N ASP A 43 -5.45 -19.43 3.02
CA ASP A 43 -4.71 -19.34 1.75
C ASP A 43 -5.37 -18.40 0.72
N GLY A 44 -6.55 -17.84 1.03
CA GLY A 44 -7.29 -16.93 0.16
C GLY A 44 -8.20 -17.60 -0.86
N VAL A 45 -8.13 -18.91 -1.05
CA VAL A 45 -8.89 -19.64 -2.09
C VAL A 45 -10.39 -19.37 -2.03
N LYS A 46 -10.97 -19.26 -0.83
CA LYS A 46 -12.39 -18.95 -0.64
C LYS A 46 -12.83 -17.60 -1.24
N TRP A 47 -11.89 -16.71 -1.54
CA TRP A 47 -12.15 -15.41 -2.19
C TRP A 47 -11.57 -15.31 -3.60
N GLY A 48 -11.10 -16.43 -4.16
CA GLY A 48 -10.43 -16.44 -5.45
C GLY A 48 -9.09 -15.69 -5.43
N MET A 49 -8.39 -15.72 -4.29
CA MET A 49 -7.08 -15.13 -4.08
C MET A 49 -6.05 -16.20 -3.71
N LYS A 50 -4.79 -15.83 -3.80
CA LYS A 50 -3.66 -16.58 -3.23
C LYS A 50 -2.96 -15.68 -2.21
N ILE A 51 -3.03 -16.04 -0.94
CA ILE A 51 -2.50 -15.25 0.16
C ILE A 51 -1.31 -15.96 0.78
N SER A 52 -0.20 -15.24 0.87
CA SER A 52 1.03 -15.67 1.55
C SER A 52 1.30 -14.77 2.74
N TYR A 53 2.17 -15.19 3.65
CA TYR A 53 2.44 -14.50 4.91
C TYR A 53 3.92 -14.42 5.19
N ILE A 54 4.37 -13.24 5.62
CA ILE A 54 5.75 -13.02 6.10
C ILE A 54 5.70 -12.25 7.40
N THR A 55 6.51 -12.69 8.36
CA THR A 55 6.69 -12.00 9.62
C THR A 55 7.71 -10.88 9.49
N GLN A 56 7.34 -9.66 9.91
CA GLN A 56 8.23 -8.53 10.09
C GLN A 56 8.69 -8.48 11.58
N PRO A 57 9.93 -8.85 11.90
CA PRO A 57 10.37 -8.95 13.30
C PRO A 57 10.38 -7.62 14.02
N LYS A 58 10.72 -6.52 13.31
CA LYS A 58 10.77 -5.16 13.83
C LYS A 58 10.22 -4.18 12.79
N PRO A 59 9.47 -3.15 13.21
CA PRO A 59 8.93 -2.14 12.30
C PRO A 59 10.04 -1.13 11.90
N GLU A 60 10.76 -1.41 10.83
CA GLU A 60 11.88 -0.60 10.31
C GLU A 60 11.46 0.27 9.11
N GLY A 61 10.19 0.60 9.02
CA GLY A 61 9.63 1.44 7.97
C GLY A 61 9.04 0.68 6.80
N LEU A 62 8.36 1.40 5.89
CA LEU A 62 7.63 0.81 4.77
C LEU A 62 8.55 0.17 3.72
N ALA A 63 9.75 0.70 3.53
CA ALA A 63 10.73 0.15 2.59
C ALA A 63 11.12 -1.30 2.93
N GLN A 64 11.06 -1.68 4.21
CA GLN A 64 11.33 -3.04 4.65
C GLN A 64 10.34 -4.06 4.06
N ALA A 65 9.10 -3.66 3.76
CA ALA A 65 8.11 -4.53 3.13
C ALA A 65 8.60 -5.07 1.78
N PHE A 66 9.31 -4.25 1.00
CA PHE A 66 9.87 -4.65 -0.29
C PHE A 66 11.08 -5.58 -0.12
N VAL A 67 11.89 -5.37 0.92
CA VAL A 67 13.01 -6.27 1.22
C VAL A 67 12.51 -7.64 1.64
N LEU A 68 11.49 -7.69 2.51
CA LEU A 68 10.87 -8.93 2.97
C LEU A 68 10.09 -9.63 1.84
N GLY A 69 9.46 -8.86 0.98
CA GLY A 69 8.64 -9.35 -0.12
C GLY A 69 9.41 -9.59 -1.42
N ALA A 70 10.74 -9.44 -1.45
CA ALA A 70 11.51 -9.46 -2.69
C ALA A 70 11.30 -10.73 -3.53
N ASP A 71 11.33 -11.89 -2.89
CA ASP A 71 11.10 -13.19 -3.58
C ASP A 71 9.65 -13.35 -4.06
N PHE A 72 8.70 -12.76 -3.34
CA PHE A 72 7.28 -12.77 -3.72
C PHE A 72 7.01 -11.86 -4.92
N ILE A 73 7.66 -10.70 -4.95
CA ILE A 73 7.47 -9.70 -6.00
C ILE A 73 8.22 -10.09 -7.26
N ALA A 74 9.43 -10.65 -7.12
CA ALA A 74 10.34 -10.97 -8.23
C ALA A 74 10.54 -9.77 -9.18
N ASP A 75 10.19 -9.92 -10.46
CA ASP A 75 10.29 -8.88 -11.50
C ASP A 75 8.90 -8.38 -11.93
N ASP A 76 7.89 -8.46 -11.05
CA ASP A 76 6.53 -8.09 -11.37
C ASP A 76 6.17 -6.70 -10.84
N HIS A 77 5.07 -6.14 -11.33
CA HIS A 77 4.46 -4.94 -10.76
C HIS A 77 3.88 -5.26 -9.39
N VAL A 78 3.93 -4.29 -8.48
CA VAL A 78 3.42 -4.49 -7.12
C VAL A 78 2.57 -3.32 -6.65
N ALA A 79 1.48 -3.64 -5.95
CA ALA A 79 0.72 -2.68 -5.15
C ALA A 79 1.08 -2.87 -3.67
N LEU A 80 1.36 -1.77 -2.98
CA LEU A 80 1.49 -1.73 -1.52
C LEU A 80 0.31 -0.96 -0.95
N VAL A 81 -0.39 -1.56 0.00
CA VAL A 81 -1.48 -0.92 0.74
C VAL A 81 -1.28 -1.11 2.24
N LEU A 82 -1.49 -0.06 3.02
CA LEU A 82 -1.45 -0.15 4.47
C LEU A 82 -2.68 -0.87 5.00
N GLY A 83 -2.48 -1.77 5.98
CA GLY A 83 -3.52 -2.66 6.52
C GLY A 83 -4.62 -1.97 7.34
N ASP A 84 -4.47 -0.69 7.63
CA ASP A 84 -5.38 0.16 8.40
C ASP A 84 -6.07 1.25 7.58
N ASN A 85 -5.87 1.26 6.26
CA ASN A 85 -6.47 2.25 5.37
C ASN A 85 -7.75 1.71 4.73
N ILE A 86 -8.76 2.57 4.67
CA ILE A 86 -10.06 2.29 4.07
C ILE A 86 -10.25 3.23 2.89
N PHE A 87 -10.46 2.66 1.70
CA PHE A 87 -10.70 3.41 0.48
C PHE A 87 -12.15 3.22 0.05
N TYR A 88 -12.82 4.34 -0.20
CA TYR A 88 -14.19 4.34 -0.69
C TYR A 88 -14.42 5.56 -1.58
N GLY A 89 -15.08 5.35 -2.71
CA GLY A 89 -15.43 6.46 -3.61
C GLY A 89 -16.08 6.01 -4.91
N ARG A 90 -16.89 6.88 -5.48
CA ARG A 90 -17.48 6.65 -6.80
C ARG A 90 -16.37 6.63 -7.86
N GLY A 91 -16.39 5.60 -8.72
CA GLY A 91 -15.42 5.47 -9.80
C GLY A 91 -14.04 4.96 -9.36
N PHE A 92 -13.84 4.61 -8.08
CA PHE A 92 -12.55 4.18 -7.55
C PHE A 92 -11.99 2.95 -8.28
N GLN A 93 -12.84 2.00 -8.70
CA GLN A 93 -12.41 0.86 -9.50
C GLN A 93 -11.76 1.27 -10.82
N GLY A 94 -12.31 2.29 -11.50
CA GLY A 94 -11.72 2.83 -12.74
C GLY A 94 -10.36 3.49 -12.50
N ILE A 95 -10.21 4.22 -11.38
CA ILE A 95 -8.95 4.82 -10.96
C ILE A 95 -7.90 3.73 -10.71
N LEU A 96 -8.25 2.68 -9.98
CA LEU A 96 -7.37 1.54 -9.74
C LEU A 96 -6.98 0.84 -11.05
N GLY A 97 -7.95 0.58 -11.93
CA GLY A 97 -7.70 -0.03 -13.24
C GLY A 97 -6.73 0.78 -14.08
N SER A 98 -6.87 2.13 -14.10
CA SER A 98 -5.92 3.00 -14.80
C SER A 98 -4.53 2.96 -14.17
N ALA A 99 -4.44 2.89 -12.85
CA ALA A 99 -3.16 2.82 -12.13
C ALA A 99 -2.44 1.48 -12.36
N CYS A 100 -3.20 0.38 -12.58
CA CYS A 100 -2.63 -0.92 -12.93
C CYS A 100 -2.03 -0.97 -14.35
N LEU A 101 -2.29 0.02 -15.20
CA LEU A 101 -1.67 0.14 -16.53
C LEU A 101 -0.32 0.85 -16.48
N LEU A 102 0.23 1.09 -15.30
CA LEU A 102 1.55 1.68 -15.11
C LEU A 102 2.62 0.85 -15.82
N GLU A 103 3.32 1.46 -16.78
CA GLU A 103 4.41 0.79 -17.49
C GLU A 103 5.74 0.97 -16.73
N THR A 104 6.00 2.19 -16.26
CA THR A 104 7.26 2.55 -15.57
C THR A 104 7.02 3.50 -14.40
N GLY A 105 7.86 3.43 -13.37
CA GLY A 105 7.85 4.34 -12.22
C GLY A 105 6.87 3.94 -11.12
N ALA A 106 6.16 4.93 -10.57
CA ALA A 106 5.24 4.72 -9.45
C ALA A 106 3.97 5.57 -9.60
N THR A 107 2.85 4.99 -9.18
CA THR A 107 1.59 5.73 -8.97
C THR A 107 1.32 5.85 -7.48
N ILE A 108 1.05 7.06 -7.01
CA ILE A 108 0.56 7.34 -5.67
C ILE A 108 -0.88 7.85 -5.74
N PHE A 109 -1.64 7.63 -4.67
CA PHE A 109 -3.00 8.11 -4.56
C PHE A 109 -3.03 9.25 -3.56
N GLY A 110 -3.33 10.46 -4.05
CA GLY A 110 -3.45 11.67 -3.25
C GLY A 110 -4.89 11.95 -2.85
N TYR A 111 -5.08 12.47 -1.64
CA TYR A 111 -6.38 12.91 -1.14
C TYR A 111 -6.26 14.28 -0.52
N GLU A 112 -7.23 15.17 -0.80
CA GLU A 112 -7.26 16.51 -0.24
C GLU A 112 -7.83 16.50 1.17
N VAL A 113 -7.10 17.07 2.14
CA VAL A 113 -7.46 17.15 3.55
C VAL A 113 -7.37 18.59 4.07
N ARG A 114 -7.99 18.83 5.24
CA ARG A 114 -7.96 20.15 5.90
C ARG A 114 -6.77 20.32 6.85
N ASP A 115 -6.18 19.24 7.31
CA ASP A 115 -5.10 19.16 8.31
C ASP A 115 -3.89 18.37 7.77
N PRO A 116 -3.28 18.82 6.64
CA PRO A 116 -2.26 18.05 5.92
C PRO A 116 -0.97 17.83 6.74
N GLU A 117 -0.68 18.68 7.72
CA GLU A 117 0.50 18.56 8.59
C GLU A 117 0.56 17.26 9.40
N ARG A 118 -0.51 16.48 9.42
CA ARG A 118 -0.58 15.18 10.12
C ARG A 118 -0.12 14.01 9.26
N TYR A 119 0.13 14.23 7.97
CA TYR A 119 0.32 13.19 6.97
C TYR A 119 1.58 13.43 6.12
N GLY A 120 1.90 12.50 5.26
CA GLY A 120 2.86 12.72 4.17
C GLY A 120 2.26 13.62 3.10
N VAL A 121 2.70 14.88 3.05
CA VAL A 121 2.18 15.90 2.13
C VAL A 121 2.87 15.79 0.78
N VAL A 122 2.07 15.80 -0.29
CA VAL A 122 2.56 15.78 -1.66
C VAL A 122 2.87 17.22 -2.11
N GLU A 123 4.11 17.45 -2.52
CA GLU A 123 4.53 18.70 -3.14
C GLU A 123 4.51 18.56 -4.67
N PHE A 124 3.97 19.57 -5.35
CA PHE A 124 3.83 19.59 -6.79
C PHE A 124 4.77 20.59 -7.45
N ASP A 125 5.22 20.28 -8.66
CA ASP A 125 5.80 21.21 -9.63
C ASP A 125 4.93 21.16 -10.90
N GLY A 126 4.02 22.11 -11.03
CA GLY A 126 2.94 22.05 -12.02
C GLY A 126 2.04 20.84 -11.75
N GLN A 127 1.98 19.89 -12.69
CA GLN A 127 1.20 18.65 -12.57
C GLN A 127 2.02 17.46 -12.11
N LYS A 128 3.33 17.63 -11.90
CA LYS A 128 4.24 16.55 -11.49
C LYS A 128 4.44 16.59 -9.98
N ILE A 129 4.60 15.39 -9.41
CA ILE A 129 4.99 15.26 -8.02
C ILE A 129 6.48 15.58 -7.93
N LYS A 130 6.81 16.56 -7.08
CA LYS A 130 8.18 16.98 -6.80
C LYS A 130 8.75 16.19 -5.62
N ASN A 131 7.95 16.07 -4.56
CA ASN A 131 8.38 15.46 -3.31
C ASN A 131 7.19 15.00 -2.48
N ILE A 132 7.45 14.17 -1.47
CA ILE A 132 6.51 13.84 -0.39
C ILE A 132 7.23 14.11 0.92
N VAL A 133 6.67 15.01 1.72
CA VAL A 133 7.26 15.42 3.01
C VAL A 133 6.41 14.91 4.16
N GLU A 134 6.99 14.08 5.00
CA GLU A 134 6.30 13.51 6.17
C GLU A 134 6.06 14.57 7.24
N LYS A 135 4.80 14.79 7.58
CA LYS A 135 4.34 15.67 8.67
C LYS A 135 5.03 17.04 8.71
N PRO A 136 4.99 17.80 7.61
CA PRO A 136 5.67 19.09 7.54
C PRO A 136 5.01 20.09 8.47
N LYS A 137 5.82 20.91 9.17
CA LYS A 137 5.30 22.02 9.97
C LYS A 137 4.58 23.11 9.15
N LYS A 138 4.94 23.23 7.87
CA LYS A 138 4.33 24.15 6.90
C LYS A 138 4.05 23.34 5.64
N PRO A 139 2.84 22.80 5.48
CA PRO A 139 2.48 22.03 4.30
C PRO A 139 2.53 22.86 3.03
N ALA A 140 3.08 22.31 1.96
CA ALA A 140 3.13 22.97 0.64
C ALA A 140 1.84 22.77 -0.16
N SER A 141 1.01 21.81 0.23
CA SER A 141 -0.31 21.56 -0.36
C SER A 141 -1.25 20.92 0.66
N ASN A 142 -2.52 20.79 0.30
CA ASN A 142 -3.51 20.04 1.07
C ASN A 142 -3.63 18.57 0.63
N TYR A 143 -2.86 18.14 -0.37
CA TYR A 143 -2.88 16.77 -0.84
C TYR A 143 -1.93 15.90 -0.03
N VAL A 144 -2.45 14.81 0.48
CA VAL A 144 -1.69 13.85 1.29
C VAL A 144 -1.63 12.48 0.61
N ASN A 145 -0.53 11.77 0.83
CA ASN A 145 -0.36 10.41 0.41
C ASN A 145 -1.26 9.49 1.26
N THR A 146 -2.05 8.66 0.59
CA THR A 146 -3.12 7.87 1.23
C THR A 146 -2.70 6.49 1.70
N GLY A 147 -1.43 6.10 1.56
CA GLY A 147 -0.99 4.76 1.96
C GLY A 147 -1.41 3.65 0.99
N LEU A 148 -1.58 3.99 -0.28
CA LEU A 148 -1.70 3.09 -1.40
C LEU A 148 -0.73 3.52 -2.49
N TRP A 149 0.05 2.58 -3.01
CA TRP A 149 1.05 2.81 -4.05
C TRP A 149 1.04 1.67 -5.05
N MET A 150 1.37 1.96 -6.30
CA MET A 150 1.68 0.96 -7.31
C MET A 150 3.04 1.27 -7.91
N PHE A 151 3.85 0.24 -8.10
CA PHE A 151 5.23 0.36 -8.56
C PHE A 151 5.49 -0.60 -9.71
N SER A 152 6.27 -0.14 -10.67
CA SER A 152 6.86 -1.00 -11.69
C SER A 152 8.14 -1.69 -11.17
N PRO A 153 8.60 -2.76 -11.83
CA PRO A 153 9.73 -3.56 -11.34
C PRO A 153 11.02 -2.77 -11.12
N GLU A 154 11.31 -1.75 -11.93
CA GLU A 154 12.54 -0.96 -11.82
C GLU A 154 12.68 -0.22 -10.48
N VAL A 155 11.58 0.05 -9.76
CA VAL A 155 11.62 0.69 -8.44
C VAL A 155 12.40 -0.17 -7.44
N PHE A 156 12.42 -1.50 -7.60
CA PHE A 156 13.21 -2.37 -6.73
C PHE A 156 14.71 -2.20 -6.89
N GLY A 157 15.18 -1.81 -8.08
CA GLY A 157 16.57 -1.42 -8.29
C GLY A 157 16.97 -0.24 -7.40
N LEU A 158 16.09 0.75 -7.28
CA LEU A 158 16.32 1.93 -6.44
C LEU A 158 16.26 1.60 -4.94
N LEU A 159 15.43 0.65 -4.53
CA LEU A 159 15.32 0.24 -3.12
C LEU A 159 16.56 -0.50 -2.60
N LYS A 160 17.29 -1.20 -3.46
CA LYS A 160 18.56 -1.86 -3.09
C LYS A 160 19.64 -0.86 -2.66
N ASP A 161 19.55 0.37 -3.14
CA ASP A 161 20.50 1.47 -2.84
C ASP A 161 20.09 2.26 -1.58
N LEU A 162 18.88 2.06 -1.06
CA LEU A 162 18.45 2.62 0.21
C LEU A 162 19.18 1.88 1.34
N LYS A 163 20.34 2.42 1.73
CA LYS A 163 21.05 1.95 2.93
C LYS A 163 20.15 2.14 4.14
N LYS A 164 20.14 1.12 4.99
CA LYS A 164 19.54 1.14 6.33
C LYS A 164 20.05 2.30 7.18
#